data_b67773befc2f2963cd1cf5964e876a71
#
_entry.id   b67773befc2f2963cd1cf5964e876a71
#
_cell.length_a   1.000
_cell.length_b   1.000
_cell.length_c   1.000
_cell.angle_alpha   90.00
_cell.angle_beta   90.00
_cell.angle_gamma   90.00
#
_symmetry.space_group_name_H-M   'P 1'
#
loop_
_entity.id
_entity.type
_entity.pdbx_description
1 polymer ?
#
loop_
_entity_poly.entity_id
_entity_poly.type
_entity_poly.pdbx_seq_one_letter_code
_entity_poly.pdbx_strand_id
1 'polypeptide(L)'
;MSLLFRHKRFATIQSSWLEPRKVREMTIVGSRRMIVYDDLQTHEKLKIYDVRVERPPHYDTFAEFQYSYHYGDSYIPHLHQEEPLRAVCQHFLDCIQGGTKPMTGGPEGLDLVRILEAASESLKANGAAINFASTANSVPFRRARAADTVALAAS
;
A
#
# COMPACT_ATOMS: atom_id res chain seq x y z
N MET A 1 3.99 -8.25 -8.90
CA MET A 1 2.70 -7.63 -9.22
C MET A 1 2.92 -6.14 -9.46
N SER A 2 2.35 -5.57 -10.53
CA SER A 2 2.40 -4.13 -10.80
C SER A 2 0.99 -3.56 -10.85
N LEU A 3 0.78 -2.44 -10.17
CA LEU A 3 -0.48 -1.73 -10.10
C LEU A 3 -0.33 -0.37 -10.79
N LEU A 4 -1.23 -0.06 -11.72
CA LEU A 4 -1.29 1.23 -12.40
C LEU A 4 -2.46 2.03 -11.84
N PHE A 5 -2.19 3.22 -11.37
CA PHE A 5 -3.19 4.14 -10.83
C PHE A 5 -3.46 5.30 -11.80
N ARG A 6 -4.54 6.02 -11.56
CA ARG A 6 -4.80 7.29 -12.25
C ARG A 6 -3.61 8.24 -12.11
N HIS A 7 -3.48 9.19 -13.03
CA HIS A 7 -2.39 10.19 -13.06
C HIS A 7 -0.99 9.60 -13.20
N LYS A 8 -0.84 8.48 -13.94
CA LYS A 8 0.46 7.83 -14.23
C LYS A 8 1.26 7.42 -12.98
N ARG A 9 0.59 7.16 -11.87
CA ARG A 9 1.24 6.57 -10.71
C ARG A 9 1.24 5.06 -10.84
N PHE A 10 2.27 4.43 -10.32
CA PHE A 10 2.35 2.97 -10.30
C PHE A 10 2.93 2.48 -8.96
N ALA A 11 2.62 1.25 -8.62
CA ALA A 11 3.26 0.53 -7.52
C ALA A 11 3.69 -0.85 -8.02
N THR A 12 4.87 -1.29 -7.56
CA THR A 12 5.37 -2.65 -7.79
C THR A 12 5.49 -3.34 -6.45
N ILE A 13 4.92 -4.52 -6.35
CA ILE A 13 4.97 -5.37 -5.15
C ILE A 13 5.68 -6.64 -5.53
N GLN A 14 6.77 -6.93 -4.83
CA GLN A 14 7.52 -8.17 -4.93
C GLN A 14 7.32 -8.98 -3.65
N SER A 15 6.97 -10.24 -3.79
CA SER A 15 6.84 -11.19 -2.68
C SER A 15 7.35 -12.53 -3.17
N SER A 16 8.19 -13.19 -2.37
CA SER A 16 8.76 -14.49 -2.70
C SER A 16 8.95 -15.33 -1.44
N TRP A 17 8.63 -16.61 -1.53
CA TRP A 17 8.96 -17.61 -0.51
C TRP A 17 10.38 -18.17 -0.68
N LEU A 18 10.99 -17.95 -1.86
CA LEU A 18 12.32 -18.46 -2.19
C LEU A 18 13.44 -17.47 -1.86
N GLU A 19 13.09 -16.26 -1.41
CA GLU A 19 14.07 -15.26 -0.99
C GLU A 19 14.76 -15.73 0.31
N PRO A 20 16.08 -15.97 0.32
CA PRO A 20 16.79 -16.48 1.49
C PRO A 20 16.90 -15.44 2.62
N ARG A 21 16.76 -14.17 2.30
CA ARG A 21 16.74 -13.08 3.26
C ARG A 21 15.30 -12.65 3.53
N LYS A 22 15.00 -12.41 4.79
CA LYS A 22 13.74 -11.74 5.15
C LYS A 22 13.85 -10.27 4.74
N VAL A 23 13.00 -9.81 3.83
CA VAL A 23 12.92 -8.41 3.38
C VAL A 23 11.52 -7.90 3.64
N ARG A 24 11.41 -6.73 4.28
CA ARG A 24 10.15 -6.00 4.50
C ARG A 24 10.39 -4.52 4.31
N GLU A 25 10.59 -4.14 3.09
CA GLU A 25 10.93 -2.78 2.70
C GLU A 25 9.84 -2.17 1.82
N MET A 26 9.60 -0.89 2.01
CA MET A 26 8.74 -0.09 1.16
C MET A 26 9.46 1.18 0.77
N THR A 27 9.60 1.41 -0.53
CA THR A 27 10.14 2.65 -1.09
C THR A 27 9.03 3.46 -1.74
N ILE A 28 8.89 4.72 -1.33
CA ILE A 28 7.94 5.67 -1.90
C ILE A 28 8.73 6.78 -2.57
N VAL A 29 8.59 6.90 -3.88
CA VAL A 29 9.25 7.95 -4.66
C VAL A 29 8.23 9.03 -5.00
N GLY A 30 8.43 10.21 -4.44
CA GLY A 30 7.64 11.41 -4.72
C GLY A 30 8.37 12.36 -5.66
N SER A 31 7.72 13.47 -6.01
CA SER A 31 8.31 14.48 -6.91
C SER A 31 9.43 15.30 -6.27
N ARG A 32 9.51 15.34 -4.96
CA ARG A 32 10.50 16.15 -4.21
C ARG A 32 11.38 15.34 -3.28
N ARG A 33 10.89 14.22 -2.77
CA ARG A 33 11.58 13.40 -1.76
C ARG A 33 11.29 11.93 -2.00
N MET A 34 12.21 11.09 -1.56
CA MET A 34 12.05 9.65 -1.49
C MET A 34 12.01 9.22 -0.03
N ILE A 35 11.15 8.26 0.27
CA ILE A 35 11.02 7.65 1.60
C ILE A 35 11.32 6.17 1.46
N VAL A 36 12.18 5.66 2.32
CA VAL A 36 12.43 4.23 2.48
C VAL A 36 12.02 3.84 3.89
N TYR A 37 11.17 2.85 4.00
CA TYR A 37 10.75 2.23 5.25
C TYR A 37 11.18 0.77 5.25
N ASP A 38 11.99 0.37 6.22
CA ASP A 38 12.42 -1.01 6.45
C ASP A 38 11.92 -1.48 7.83
N ASP A 39 10.97 -2.40 7.82
CA ASP A 39 10.35 -2.92 9.04
C ASP A 39 11.30 -3.75 9.90
N LEU A 40 12.37 -4.25 9.34
CA LEU A 40 13.34 -5.09 10.05
C LEU A 40 14.41 -4.27 10.79
N GLN A 41 14.59 -3.00 10.43
CA GLN A 41 15.52 -2.12 11.12
C GLN A 41 14.99 -1.69 12.47
N THR A 42 15.86 -1.70 13.49
CA THR A 42 15.48 -1.33 14.85
C THR A 42 15.54 0.19 15.06
N HIS A 43 16.53 0.86 14.49
CA HIS A 43 16.81 2.28 14.77
C HIS A 43 16.55 3.19 13.57
N GLU A 44 16.76 2.70 12.35
CA GLU A 44 16.66 3.48 11.12
C GLU A 44 15.51 3.01 10.24
N LYS A 45 14.34 2.75 10.84
CA LYS A 45 13.18 2.23 10.10
C LYS A 45 12.72 3.14 8.98
N LEU A 46 12.84 4.44 9.15
CA LEU A 46 12.39 5.43 8.18
C LEU A 46 13.55 6.32 7.78
N LYS A 47 13.81 6.37 6.47
CA LYS A 47 14.80 7.25 5.86
C LYS A 47 14.10 8.14 4.85
N ILE A 48 14.31 9.43 4.96
CA ILE A 48 13.76 10.44 4.06
C ILE A 48 14.94 11.08 3.34
N TYR A 49 14.95 10.98 2.01
CA TYR A 49 16.00 11.54 1.17
C TYR A 49 15.46 12.75 0.40
N ASP A 50 16.14 13.86 0.45
CA ASP A 50 15.89 15.01 -0.43
C ASP A 50 16.62 14.79 -1.77
N VAL A 51 16.11 13.82 -2.53
CA VAL A 51 16.61 13.45 -3.85
C VAL A 51 15.48 13.59 -4.86
N ARG A 52 15.73 14.30 -5.93
CA ARG A 52 14.76 14.49 -7.00
C ARG A 52 15.44 14.71 -8.35
N VAL A 53 14.68 14.46 -9.39
CA VAL A 53 15.07 14.79 -10.76
C VAL A 53 14.44 16.14 -11.10
N GLU A 54 15.26 17.11 -11.46
CA GLU A 54 14.82 18.42 -11.91
C GLU A 54 14.85 18.47 -13.43
N ARG A 55 13.74 18.96 -14.00
CA ARG A 55 13.64 19.21 -15.42
C ARG A 55 13.93 20.69 -15.66
N PRO A 56 14.84 21.05 -16.58
CA PRO A 56 15.07 22.45 -16.92
C PRO A 56 13.75 23.07 -17.43
N PRO A 57 13.43 24.32 -17.04
CA PRO A 57 12.18 24.97 -17.38
C PRO A 57 12.05 25.29 -18.88
N HIS A 58 13.16 25.52 -19.57
CA HIS A 58 13.23 25.77 -21.00
C HIS A 58 14.43 25.05 -21.60
N TYR A 59 14.28 24.50 -22.80
CA TYR A 59 15.35 23.96 -23.61
C TYR A 59 14.99 24.16 -25.09
N ASP A 60 15.90 24.76 -25.85
CA ASP A 60 15.73 25.00 -27.28
C ASP A 60 16.46 23.98 -28.11
N THR A 61 17.40 23.23 -27.54
CA THR A 61 18.16 22.19 -28.20
C THR A 61 18.20 20.89 -27.40
N PHE A 62 18.39 19.76 -28.12
CA PHE A 62 18.53 18.45 -27.47
C PHE A 62 19.75 18.38 -26.52
N ALA A 63 20.79 19.16 -26.79
CA ALA A 63 21.99 19.24 -25.94
C ALA A 63 21.72 19.94 -24.60
N GLU A 64 20.71 20.81 -24.54
CA GLU A 64 20.30 21.52 -23.32
C GLU A 64 19.32 20.69 -22.49
N PHE A 65 18.74 19.61 -23.07
CA PHE A 65 17.86 18.69 -22.37
C PHE A 65 18.67 17.73 -21.50
N GLN A 66 19.18 18.19 -20.39
CA GLN A 66 19.78 17.35 -19.37
C GLN A 66 18.92 17.37 -18.12
N TYR A 67 18.54 16.19 -17.65
CA TYR A 67 17.99 16.05 -16.31
C TYR A 67 19.10 16.33 -15.30
N SER A 68 18.89 17.28 -14.41
CA SER A 68 19.76 17.47 -13.26
C SER A 68 19.24 16.64 -12.09
N TYR A 69 20.17 16.01 -11.38
CA TYR A 69 19.86 15.29 -10.16
C TYR A 69 20.17 16.20 -8.99
N HIS A 70 19.14 16.48 -8.19
CA HIS A 70 19.32 17.15 -6.92
C HIS A 70 19.62 16.12 -5.84
N TYR A 71 20.71 16.31 -5.13
CA TYR A 71 21.12 15.53 -3.97
C TYR A 71 21.17 16.48 -2.77
N GLY A 72 20.22 16.35 -1.87
CA GLY A 72 20.15 17.07 -0.62
C GLY A 72 20.42 16.16 0.57
N ASP A 73 19.94 16.58 1.72
CA ASP A 73 20.14 15.87 2.99
C ASP A 73 19.34 14.61 3.11
N SER A 74 19.83 13.69 3.93
CA SER A 74 19.10 12.52 4.40
C SER A 74 18.66 12.74 5.84
N TYR A 75 17.39 12.49 6.12
CA TYR A 75 16.81 12.62 7.45
C TYR A 75 16.29 11.29 7.95
N ILE A 76 16.74 10.88 9.13
CA ILE A 76 16.37 9.63 9.80
C ILE A 76 15.65 10.00 11.10
N PRO A 77 14.30 10.05 11.11
CA PRO A 77 13.56 10.35 12.33
C PRO A 77 13.60 9.16 13.29
N HIS A 78 13.71 9.45 14.56
CA HIS A 78 13.47 8.44 15.59
C HIS A 78 11.97 8.13 15.65
N LEU A 79 11.62 6.86 15.43
CA LEU A 79 10.25 6.37 15.56
C LEU A 79 10.07 5.66 16.90
N HIS A 80 9.07 6.09 17.66
CA HIS A 80 8.64 5.33 18.83
C HIS A 80 8.02 4.02 18.36
N GLN A 81 8.59 2.91 18.83
CA GLN A 81 8.10 1.57 18.45
C GLN A 81 7.11 1.08 19.50
N GLU A 82 5.94 0.69 19.04
CA GLU A 82 4.93 0.01 19.82
C GLU A 82 4.75 -1.41 19.27
N GLU A 83 4.38 -2.35 20.11
CA GLU A 83 4.08 -3.70 19.69
C GLU A 83 2.82 -3.68 18.79
N PRO A 84 2.92 -4.16 17.52
CA PRO A 84 1.85 -3.97 16.54
C PRO A 84 0.52 -4.61 16.92
N LEU A 85 0.54 -5.79 17.52
CA LEU A 85 -0.68 -6.49 17.93
C LEU A 85 -1.39 -5.75 19.07
N ARG A 86 -0.62 -5.18 20.01
CA ARG A 86 -1.16 -4.34 21.07
C ARG A 86 -1.87 -3.12 20.47
N ALA A 87 -1.24 -2.44 19.50
CA ALA A 87 -1.84 -1.28 18.83
C ALA A 87 -3.16 -1.64 18.13
N VAL A 88 -3.22 -2.80 17.45
CA VAL A 88 -4.45 -3.29 16.81
C VAL A 88 -5.54 -3.58 17.83
N CYS A 89 -5.23 -4.28 18.92
CA CYS A 89 -6.21 -4.60 19.98
C CYS A 89 -6.72 -3.32 20.65
N GLN A 90 -5.83 -2.37 20.97
CA GLN A 90 -6.20 -1.11 21.57
C GLN A 90 -7.12 -0.32 20.64
N HIS A 91 -6.76 -0.17 19.36
CA HIS A 91 -7.57 0.50 18.36
C HIS A 91 -8.98 -0.12 18.24
N PHE A 92 -9.06 -1.45 18.28
CA PHE A 92 -10.35 -2.15 18.24
C PHE A 92 -11.24 -1.80 19.46
N LEU A 93 -10.66 -1.81 20.65
CA LEU A 93 -11.37 -1.41 21.87
C LEU A 93 -11.83 0.05 21.82
N ASP A 94 -10.94 0.94 21.37
CA ASP A 94 -11.25 2.37 21.25
C ASP A 94 -12.40 2.61 20.25
N CYS A 95 -12.44 1.86 19.14
CA CYS A 95 -13.54 1.93 18.18
C CYS A 95 -14.88 1.47 18.79
N ILE A 96 -14.87 0.40 19.61
CA ILE A 96 -16.09 -0.08 20.28
C ILE A 96 -16.57 0.95 21.32
N GLN A 97 -15.69 1.44 22.16
CA GLN A 97 -16.03 2.37 23.25
C GLN A 97 -16.41 3.75 22.72
N GLY A 98 -15.69 4.23 21.71
CA GLY A 98 -15.93 5.55 21.09
C GLY A 98 -16.97 5.56 19.99
N GLY A 99 -17.48 4.40 19.54
CA GLY A 99 -18.42 4.30 18.41
C GLY A 99 -17.82 4.80 17.09
N THR A 100 -16.49 4.80 16.98
CA THR A 100 -15.79 5.34 15.82
C THR A 100 -15.56 4.27 14.76
N LYS A 101 -15.50 4.71 13.46
CA LYS A 101 -15.17 3.80 12.36
C LYS A 101 -13.72 3.33 12.48
N PRO A 102 -13.45 2.00 12.41
CA PRO A 102 -12.08 1.51 12.40
C PRO A 102 -11.31 1.97 11.16
N MET A 103 -10.01 2.17 11.32
CA MET A 103 -9.10 2.56 10.23
C MET A 103 -9.08 1.53 9.09
N THR A 104 -9.17 0.25 9.44
CA THR A 104 -9.24 -0.87 8.51
C THR A 104 -10.56 -1.60 8.69
N GLY A 105 -11.58 -1.14 7.99
CA GLY A 105 -12.93 -1.72 8.08
C GLY A 105 -13.23 -2.69 6.93
N GLY A 106 -14.50 -3.10 6.85
CA GLY A 106 -14.97 -4.01 5.80
C GLY A 106 -14.75 -3.51 4.37
N PRO A 107 -15.04 -2.24 4.05
CA PRO A 107 -14.78 -1.70 2.71
C PRO A 107 -13.31 -1.77 2.30
N GLU A 108 -12.40 -1.38 3.19
CA GLU A 108 -10.95 -1.40 2.96
C GLU A 108 -10.45 -2.84 2.79
N GLY A 109 -10.98 -3.78 3.58
CA GLY A 109 -10.71 -5.22 3.42
C GLY A 109 -11.21 -5.79 2.10
N LEU A 110 -12.40 -5.38 1.67
CA LEU A 110 -12.96 -5.78 0.37
C LEU A 110 -12.09 -5.31 -0.79
N ASP A 111 -11.61 -4.06 -0.75
CA ASP A 111 -10.76 -3.54 -1.80
C ASP A 111 -9.42 -4.28 -1.86
N LEU A 112 -8.85 -4.66 -0.72
CA LEU A 112 -7.65 -5.50 -0.67
C LEU A 112 -7.88 -6.88 -1.32
N VAL A 113 -9.00 -7.54 -0.99
CA VAL A 113 -9.34 -8.85 -1.58
C VAL A 113 -9.51 -8.74 -3.10
N ARG A 114 -10.17 -7.71 -3.59
CA ARG A 114 -10.31 -7.45 -5.03
C ARG A 114 -8.96 -7.29 -5.74
N ILE A 115 -8.01 -6.59 -5.11
CA ILE A 115 -6.65 -6.45 -5.65
C ILE A 115 -5.96 -7.82 -5.74
N LEU A 116 -6.06 -8.65 -4.71
CA LEU A 116 -5.46 -9.97 -4.68
C LEU A 116 -6.11 -10.92 -5.70
N GLU A 117 -7.42 -10.85 -5.86
CA GLU A 117 -8.18 -11.61 -6.83
C GLU A 117 -7.77 -11.27 -8.26
N ALA A 118 -7.74 -9.97 -8.59
CA ALA A 118 -7.27 -9.49 -9.89
C ALA A 118 -5.80 -9.85 -10.17
N ALA A 119 -4.94 -9.84 -9.14
CA ALA A 119 -3.56 -10.29 -9.28
C ALA A 119 -3.49 -11.80 -9.61
N SER A 120 -4.35 -12.60 -8.98
CA SER A 120 -4.45 -14.05 -9.25
C SER A 120 -4.97 -14.35 -10.66
N GLU A 121 -5.96 -13.58 -11.12
CA GLU A 121 -6.47 -13.68 -12.49
C GLU A 121 -5.40 -13.28 -13.52
N SER A 122 -4.70 -12.18 -13.29
CA SER A 122 -3.59 -11.74 -14.14
C SER A 122 -2.51 -12.82 -14.24
N LEU A 123 -2.15 -13.45 -13.13
CA LEU A 123 -1.16 -14.52 -13.11
C LEU A 123 -1.62 -15.74 -13.95
N LYS A 124 -2.87 -16.16 -13.84
CA LYS A 124 -3.45 -17.24 -14.65
C LYS A 124 -3.50 -16.90 -16.14
N ALA A 125 -3.61 -15.61 -16.45
CA ALA A 125 -3.61 -15.06 -17.81
C ALA A 125 -2.21 -14.64 -18.31
N ASN A 126 -1.14 -15.23 -17.78
CA ASN A 126 0.26 -14.95 -18.16
C ASN A 126 0.65 -13.47 -18.00
N GLY A 127 0.14 -12.78 -17.00
CA GLY A 127 0.45 -11.38 -16.72
C GLY A 127 -0.39 -10.38 -17.49
N ALA A 128 -1.50 -10.79 -18.10
CA ALA A 128 -2.41 -9.87 -18.77
C ALA A 128 -2.96 -8.81 -17.80
N ALA A 129 -3.15 -7.60 -18.33
CA ALA A 129 -3.69 -6.50 -17.54
C ALA A 129 -5.17 -6.74 -17.20
N ILE A 130 -5.51 -6.65 -15.92
CA ILE A 130 -6.88 -6.73 -15.41
C ILE A 130 -7.36 -5.31 -15.06
N ASN A 131 -8.49 -4.89 -15.61
CA ASN A 131 -9.05 -3.58 -15.35
C ASN A 131 -10.07 -3.63 -14.21
N PHE A 132 -9.82 -2.95 -13.11
CA PHE A 132 -10.72 -2.87 -11.96
C PHE A 132 -12.10 -2.26 -12.27
N ALA A 133 -12.21 -1.39 -13.28
CA ALA A 133 -13.49 -0.78 -13.66
C ALA A 133 -14.49 -1.80 -14.21
N SER A 134 -14.02 -2.94 -14.75
CA SER A 134 -14.88 -4.00 -15.29
C SER A 134 -15.37 -4.99 -14.23
N THR A 135 -14.71 -5.10 -13.09
CA THR A 135 -15.08 -6.03 -12.00
C THR A 135 -16.13 -5.45 -11.04
N ALA A 136 -16.49 -4.18 -11.17
CA ALA A 136 -17.53 -3.53 -10.35
C ALA A 136 -18.93 -4.15 -10.50
N ASN A 137 -19.15 -5.08 -11.44
CA ASN A 137 -20.43 -5.76 -11.71
C ASN A 137 -20.54 -7.17 -11.10
N SER A 138 -19.59 -7.64 -10.33
CA SER A 138 -19.68 -8.97 -9.74
C SER A 138 -20.21 -8.92 -8.31
N VAL A 139 -21.45 -9.36 -8.18
CA VAL A 139 -22.20 -9.80 -7.00
C VAL A 139 -22.50 -8.70 -5.96
N PRO A 140 -23.76 -8.27 -5.86
CA PRO A 140 -24.19 -7.47 -4.71
C PRO A 140 -24.02 -8.31 -3.45
N PHE A 141 -23.22 -7.82 -2.50
CA PHE A 141 -23.09 -8.40 -1.17
C PHE A 141 -24.48 -8.48 -0.55
N ARG A 142 -25.02 -9.68 -0.46
CA ARG A 142 -26.28 -9.94 0.22
C ARG A 142 -26.03 -9.73 1.71
N ARG A 143 -26.49 -8.60 2.26
CA ARG A 143 -26.54 -8.42 3.71
C ARG A 143 -27.26 -9.62 4.31
N ALA A 144 -26.56 -10.40 5.12
CA ALA A 144 -27.21 -11.38 5.97
C ALA A 144 -28.26 -10.64 6.80
N ARG A 145 -29.50 -11.08 6.71
CA ARG A 145 -30.58 -10.54 7.55
C ARG A 145 -30.26 -10.91 9.01
N ALA A 146 -30.48 -9.97 9.90
CA ALA A 146 -30.26 -10.15 11.34
C ALA A 146 -31.06 -11.35 11.97
N ALA A 147 -31.91 -12.02 11.18
CA ALA A 147 -32.66 -13.20 11.58
C ALA A 147 -31.83 -14.52 11.56
N ASP A 148 -30.68 -14.54 10.87
CA ASP A 148 -29.90 -15.79 10.70
C ASP A 148 -28.88 -16.02 11.84
N THR A 149 -28.73 -15.05 12.75
CA THR A 149 -27.71 -15.07 13.82
C THR A 149 -28.22 -15.71 15.11
N VAL A 150 -29.52 -16.05 15.23
CA VAL A 150 -30.10 -16.54 16.49
C VAL A 150 -30.19 -18.09 16.54
N ALA A 151 -29.89 -18.82 15.47
CA ALA A 151 -30.07 -20.28 15.40
C ALA A 151 -28.85 -21.11 15.88
N LEU A 152 -27.75 -20.50 16.31
CA LEU A 152 -26.52 -21.22 16.70
C LEU A 152 -26.22 -21.25 18.20
N ALA A 153 -27.16 -20.82 19.04
CA ALA A 153 -26.99 -20.80 20.51
C ALA A 153 -27.86 -21.79 21.26
N ALA A 154 -28.43 -22.79 20.60
CA ALA A 154 -29.23 -23.84 21.24
C ALA A 154 -28.97 -25.20 20.59
N SER A 155 -27.81 -25.79 20.89
CA SER A 155 -27.54 -27.24 20.76
C SER A 155 -26.43 -27.60 21.73
#